data_7feb9209e41a2c89ba2c84ca69e66687
#
_entry.id   7feb9209e41a2c89ba2c84ca69e66687
#
_cell.length_a   1.000
_cell.length_b   1.000
_cell.length_c   1.000
_cell.angle_alpha   90.00
_cell.angle_beta   90.00
_cell.angle_gamma   90.00
#
_symmetry.space_group_name_H-M   'P 1'
#
loop_
_entity.id
_entity.type
_entity.pdbx_description
1 polymer ?
#
loop_
_entity_poly.entity_id
_entity_poly.type
_entity_poly.pdbx_seq_one_letter_code
_entity_poly.pdbx_strand_id
1 'polypeptide(L)'
;PNALLDTPNFDRVAREGALFTNAHVTAPSCTPCRSSILAGQYFWQTGLGAILQGAVWDERIPSFPLVLEEHGYHIGYTYKVWSPGRTVNAPYGAKRTQYHSAGVKFNRFSHVVTERGAEIGIEAAKQELYDEVRGNVEDFLDAREDGKPFCYWWGPTNTHRTWAQGSGRALWGLDPEDMQGRVPAFLPDVPEVREDYADYLGECMAVDAGIGVLVEKLEEIGELDNTIIVVSGDHGIPGIPRGKCNLYNIGSEVALAVRWPGRVQPGRVVEDFVNLMDLGPTFLDVGEAPIPDTMSARSLLPVLESDADGQVDPERTFVVTGRERHVAKARTDNLPYPQRAIRTKDFLYIRNFEPDRWPMGDPAGLDDLQADAPAYEDLQWDTMVAYKDMDASPTKAWMIHHRADEDVKPLYELGFGKRPAEELYDLRKDPAYMHNVAGDEAYAATRQELSDTLMQV
;
A
#
# COMPACT_ATOMS: atom_id res chain seq x y z
N PRO A 1 -12.26 11.50 1.03
CA PRO A 1 -12.20 10.99 2.40
C PRO A 1 -13.34 9.98 2.64
N ASN A 2 -13.02 8.86 3.28
CA ASN A 2 -14.05 7.89 3.68
C ASN A 2 -14.74 8.45 4.94
N ALA A 3 -16.02 8.77 4.85
CA ALA A 3 -16.79 9.36 5.97
C ALA A 3 -16.96 8.39 7.17
N LEU A 4 -16.54 7.14 7.03
CA LEU A 4 -16.58 6.11 8.08
C LEU A 4 -15.25 5.99 8.83
N LEU A 5 -14.18 6.61 8.34
CA LEU A 5 -12.84 6.49 8.87
C LEU A 5 -12.47 7.79 9.60
N ASP A 6 -12.15 7.68 10.88
CA ASP A 6 -11.64 8.78 11.70
C ASP A 6 -10.11 8.64 11.82
N THR A 7 -9.38 9.57 11.19
CA THR A 7 -7.90 9.58 11.13
C THR A 7 -7.35 10.96 11.50
N PRO A 8 -7.56 11.41 12.75
CA PRO A 8 -7.22 12.78 13.15
C PRO A 8 -5.74 13.13 13.01
N ASN A 9 -4.85 12.15 13.15
CA ASN A 9 -3.41 12.36 13.06
C ASN A 9 -2.93 12.47 11.62
N PHE A 10 -3.44 11.61 10.70
CA PHE A 10 -3.21 11.76 9.26
C PHE A 10 -3.78 13.09 8.77
N ASP A 11 -5.01 13.43 9.17
CA ASP A 11 -5.67 14.69 8.81
C ASP A 11 -4.90 15.90 9.35
N ARG A 12 -4.24 15.78 10.51
CA ARG A 12 -3.35 16.81 11.03
C ARG A 12 -2.14 16.99 10.12
N VAL A 13 -1.45 15.91 9.74
CA VAL A 13 -0.30 15.96 8.81
C VAL A 13 -0.71 16.61 7.49
N ALA A 14 -1.86 16.22 6.92
CA ALA A 14 -2.38 16.79 5.68
C ALA A 14 -2.74 18.27 5.82
N ARG A 15 -3.41 18.66 6.90
CA ARG A 15 -3.83 20.04 7.15
C ARG A 15 -2.65 20.98 7.44
N GLU A 16 -1.62 20.50 8.15
CA GLU A 16 -0.41 21.25 8.46
C GLU A 16 0.64 21.18 7.35
N GLY A 17 0.35 20.51 6.23
CA GLY A 17 1.22 20.30 5.08
C GLY A 17 0.47 20.22 3.77
N ALA A 18 0.81 19.24 2.92
CA ALA A 18 0.20 18.98 1.63
C ALA A 18 -0.41 17.58 1.56
N LEU A 19 -1.64 17.47 1.03
CA LEU A 19 -2.31 16.23 0.68
C LEU A 19 -2.19 15.99 -0.83
N PHE A 20 -1.67 14.82 -1.22
CA PHE A 20 -1.62 14.39 -2.61
C PHE A 20 -2.84 13.51 -2.91
N THR A 21 -3.62 13.86 -3.93
CA THR A 21 -4.85 13.16 -4.29
C THR A 21 -4.68 12.11 -5.37
N ASN A 22 -3.52 12.08 -6.04
CA ASN A 22 -3.19 11.09 -7.09
C ASN A 22 -1.82 10.45 -6.81
N ALA A 23 -1.65 9.91 -5.60
CA ALA A 23 -0.45 9.17 -5.23
C ALA A 23 -0.64 7.67 -5.50
N HIS A 24 0.30 7.07 -6.20
CA HIS A 24 0.26 5.68 -6.62
C HIS A 24 1.55 4.95 -6.28
N VAL A 25 1.49 3.62 -6.29
CA VAL A 25 2.66 2.75 -6.13
C VAL A 25 3.13 2.22 -7.48
N THR A 26 4.43 1.94 -7.64
CA THR A 26 4.93 1.30 -8.86
C THR A 26 4.43 -0.13 -9.00
N ALA A 27 4.18 -0.81 -7.88
CA ALA A 27 3.61 -2.15 -7.84
C ALA A 27 2.76 -2.32 -6.58
N PRO A 28 1.50 -2.81 -6.68
CA PRO A 28 0.62 -3.03 -5.52
C PRO A 28 0.98 -4.31 -4.76
N SER A 29 2.22 -4.39 -4.30
CA SER A 29 2.80 -5.55 -3.62
C SER A 29 3.96 -5.11 -2.73
N CYS A 30 4.02 -5.57 -1.50
CA CYS A 30 4.95 -5.12 -0.44
C CYS A 30 6.40 -4.94 -0.92
N THR A 31 7.12 -6.04 -1.21
CA THR A 31 8.55 -5.97 -1.58
C THR A 31 8.79 -5.17 -2.86
N PRO A 32 8.06 -5.36 -3.96
CA PRO A 32 8.25 -4.57 -5.18
C PRO A 32 8.02 -3.07 -4.97
N CYS A 33 6.94 -2.68 -4.28
CA CYS A 33 6.69 -1.28 -3.95
C CYS A 33 7.81 -0.69 -3.11
N ARG A 34 8.18 -1.38 -2.02
CA ARG A 34 9.22 -0.92 -1.10
C ARG A 34 10.59 -0.88 -1.76
N SER A 35 10.89 -1.79 -2.70
CA SER A 35 12.08 -1.73 -3.54
C SER A 35 12.13 -0.43 -4.34
N SER A 36 10.99 -0.05 -4.93
CA SER A 36 10.89 1.18 -5.72
C SER A 36 11.11 2.43 -4.88
N ILE A 37 10.50 2.52 -3.70
CA ILE A 37 10.68 3.67 -2.80
C ILE A 37 12.14 3.79 -2.39
N LEU A 38 12.75 2.67 -1.96
CA LEU A 38 14.11 2.66 -1.47
C LEU A 38 15.16 2.96 -2.54
N ALA A 39 14.92 2.46 -3.77
CA ALA A 39 15.84 2.63 -4.91
C ALA A 39 15.55 3.87 -5.76
N GLY A 40 14.43 4.57 -5.59
CA GLY A 40 14.01 5.66 -6.48
C GLY A 40 13.84 5.20 -7.93
N GLN A 41 13.37 3.96 -8.15
CA GLN A 41 13.27 3.32 -9.47
C GLN A 41 11.94 2.62 -9.64
N TYR A 42 11.53 2.39 -10.89
CA TYR A 42 10.44 1.45 -11.13
C TYR A 42 10.79 0.05 -10.63
N PHE A 43 9.81 -0.68 -10.09
CA PHE A 43 10.06 -1.99 -9.47
C PHE A 43 10.76 -2.99 -10.42
N TRP A 44 10.49 -2.95 -11.72
CA TRP A 44 11.14 -3.84 -12.71
C TRP A 44 12.63 -3.52 -12.95
N GLN A 45 13.12 -2.37 -12.50
CA GLN A 45 14.52 -1.99 -12.54
C GLN A 45 15.30 -2.51 -11.31
N THR A 46 14.62 -3.04 -10.30
CA THR A 46 15.21 -3.49 -9.04
C THR A 46 15.63 -4.97 -9.02
N GLY A 47 15.76 -5.59 -10.20
CA GLY A 47 16.16 -6.99 -10.31
C GLY A 47 15.21 -7.94 -9.59
N LEU A 48 15.70 -8.79 -8.68
CA LEU A 48 14.85 -9.66 -7.87
C LEU A 48 14.05 -8.93 -6.79
N GLY A 49 14.25 -7.65 -6.59
CA GLY A 49 13.34 -6.79 -5.81
C GLY A 49 11.98 -6.59 -6.47
N ALA A 50 11.85 -6.93 -7.76
CA ALA A 50 10.60 -6.84 -8.53
C ALA A 50 9.55 -7.91 -8.18
N ILE A 51 9.89 -8.91 -7.38
CA ILE A 51 8.99 -9.99 -6.95
C ILE A 51 8.80 -9.98 -5.43
N LEU A 52 7.72 -10.61 -4.94
CA LEU A 52 7.50 -10.70 -3.50
C LEU A 52 8.30 -11.87 -2.90
N GLN A 53 7.83 -13.10 -3.06
CA GLN A 53 8.50 -14.27 -2.49
C GLN A 53 9.71 -14.70 -3.34
N GLY A 54 10.84 -14.86 -2.68
CA GLY A 54 12.13 -15.14 -3.32
C GLY A 54 12.88 -13.89 -3.75
N ALA A 55 12.43 -12.70 -3.32
CA ALA A 55 13.15 -11.45 -3.52
C ALA A 55 14.54 -11.48 -2.87
N VAL A 56 15.50 -10.87 -3.55
CA VAL A 56 16.85 -10.64 -3.05
C VAL A 56 17.21 -9.21 -3.42
N TRP A 57 17.67 -8.42 -2.44
CA TRP A 57 18.17 -7.09 -2.73
C TRP A 57 19.51 -7.18 -3.46
N ASP A 58 19.66 -6.49 -4.56
CA ASP A 58 20.93 -6.33 -5.26
C ASP A 58 21.71 -5.17 -4.61
N GLU A 59 22.80 -5.47 -3.92
CA GLU A 59 23.61 -4.50 -3.17
C GLU A 59 24.28 -3.45 -4.09
N ARG A 60 24.27 -3.66 -5.41
CA ARG A 60 24.74 -2.66 -6.40
C ARG A 60 23.71 -1.55 -6.64
N ILE A 61 22.44 -1.77 -6.21
CA ILE A 61 21.40 -0.75 -6.29
C ILE A 61 21.49 0.11 -5.03
N PRO A 62 21.87 1.38 -5.14
CA PRO A 62 21.90 2.28 -4.00
C PRO A 62 20.47 2.49 -3.46
N SER A 63 20.35 2.64 -2.16
CA SER A 63 19.10 2.98 -1.49
C SER A 63 19.23 4.31 -0.76
N PHE A 64 18.17 5.13 -0.81
CA PHE A 64 18.22 6.47 -0.24
C PHE A 64 18.64 6.49 1.25
N PRO A 65 18.23 5.54 2.12
CA PRO A 65 18.64 5.60 3.53
C PRO A 65 20.14 5.39 3.72
N LEU A 66 20.73 4.46 2.95
CA LEU A 66 22.19 4.23 3.04
C LEU A 66 22.99 5.41 2.49
N VAL A 67 22.50 6.07 1.43
CA VAL A 67 23.10 7.31 0.92
C VAL A 67 23.03 8.43 1.97
N LEU A 68 21.88 8.59 2.64
CA LEU A 68 21.74 9.54 3.76
C LEU A 68 22.70 9.21 4.91
N GLU A 69 22.86 7.94 5.27
CA GLU A 69 23.79 7.52 6.31
C GLU A 69 25.24 7.90 5.97
N GLU A 70 25.67 7.66 4.73
CA GLU A 70 26.99 8.08 4.23
C GLU A 70 27.20 9.61 4.28
N HIS A 71 26.08 10.37 4.26
CA HIS A 71 26.06 11.83 4.36
C HIS A 71 25.72 12.34 5.76
N GLY A 72 25.94 11.52 6.78
CA GLY A 72 25.92 11.93 8.18
C GLY A 72 24.57 11.78 8.88
N TYR A 73 23.56 11.21 8.27
CA TYR A 73 22.29 10.94 8.94
C TYR A 73 22.37 9.72 9.87
N HIS A 74 21.68 9.79 11.00
CA HIS A 74 21.33 8.62 11.79
C HIS A 74 20.12 7.95 11.16
N ILE A 75 20.25 6.69 10.73
CA ILE A 75 19.14 5.97 10.09
C ILE A 75 18.59 4.87 11.00
N GLY A 76 17.29 4.64 10.95
CA GLY A 76 16.68 3.57 11.72
C GLY A 76 15.28 3.24 11.25
N TYR A 77 14.80 2.06 11.67
CA TYR A 77 13.44 1.65 11.38
C TYR A 77 12.84 0.76 12.47
N THR A 78 11.51 0.78 12.52
CA THR A 78 10.72 -0.15 13.30
C THR A 78 9.74 -0.88 12.41
N TYR A 79 9.53 -2.18 12.70
CA TYR A 79 8.69 -3.12 11.99
C TYR A 79 9.22 -3.44 10.58
N LYS A 80 8.51 -3.08 9.51
CA LYS A 80 8.81 -3.50 8.16
C LYS A 80 9.30 -2.35 7.28
N VAL A 81 10.52 -2.47 6.76
CA VAL A 81 11.02 -1.62 5.68
C VAL A 81 10.96 -2.35 4.35
N TRP A 82 11.55 -3.55 4.27
CA TRP A 82 11.64 -4.34 3.06
C TRP A 82 11.55 -5.82 3.39
N SER A 83 10.45 -6.46 2.99
CA SER A 83 10.21 -7.91 3.16
C SER A 83 8.93 -8.34 2.42
N PRO A 84 8.70 -9.65 2.21
CA PRO A 84 9.64 -10.73 2.43
C PRO A 84 10.77 -10.72 1.39
N GLY A 85 11.98 -11.06 1.81
CA GLY A 85 13.14 -11.11 0.93
C GLY A 85 14.43 -11.33 1.71
N ARG A 86 15.51 -11.50 0.98
CA ARG A 86 16.84 -11.68 1.58
C ARG A 86 17.72 -10.46 1.35
N THR A 87 18.28 -9.95 2.43
CA THR A 87 19.20 -8.82 2.46
C THR A 87 20.35 -9.09 3.43
N VAL A 88 21.50 -8.43 3.24
CA VAL A 88 22.64 -8.47 4.17
C VAL A 88 22.74 -7.14 4.89
N ASN A 89 23.11 -6.03 4.21
CA ASN A 89 23.16 -4.68 4.76
C ASN A 89 22.15 -3.74 4.13
N ALA A 90 21.95 -3.87 2.83
CA ALA A 90 20.94 -3.10 2.11
C ALA A 90 19.55 -3.76 2.29
N PRO A 91 18.45 -3.01 2.07
CA PRO A 91 18.46 -1.60 1.65
C PRO A 91 18.48 -0.59 2.79
N TYR A 92 18.39 -1.00 4.03
CA TYR A 92 18.26 -0.07 5.18
C TYR A 92 19.16 -0.44 6.35
N GLY A 93 20.32 -1.04 6.10
CA GLY A 93 21.26 -1.44 7.15
C GLY A 93 20.89 -2.76 7.87
N ALA A 94 19.87 -3.47 7.40
CA ALA A 94 19.38 -4.71 7.96
C ALA A 94 19.13 -4.62 9.49
N LYS A 95 19.59 -5.61 10.26
CA LYS A 95 19.35 -5.64 11.72
C LYS A 95 20.09 -4.57 12.51
N ARG A 96 21.15 -3.95 11.97
CA ARG A 96 21.94 -2.94 12.69
C ARG A 96 21.21 -1.62 12.91
N THR A 97 20.19 -1.36 12.08
CA THR A 97 19.38 -0.14 12.14
C THR A 97 17.94 -0.41 12.57
N GLN A 98 17.70 -1.61 13.09
CA GLN A 98 16.38 -2.06 13.53
C GLN A 98 16.19 -1.76 15.03
N TYR A 99 15.10 -1.08 15.37
CA TYR A 99 14.73 -0.72 16.74
C TYR A 99 13.42 -1.41 17.11
N HIS A 100 13.50 -2.49 17.87
CA HIS A 100 12.38 -3.36 18.28
C HIS A 100 12.41 -3.75 19.76
N SER A 101 13.17 -3.06 20.58
CA SER A 101 13.38 -3.51 21.96
C SER A 101 12.09 -3.47 22.81
N ALA A 102 11.21 -2.51 22.52
CA ALA A 102 9.90 -2.43 23.20
C ALA A 102 8.91 -3.49 22.68
N GLY A 103 9.12 -4.04 21.48
CA GLY A 103 8.31 -5.14 20.94
C GLY A 103 7.90 -4.97 19.48
N VAL A 104 7.08 -5.93 19.02
CA VAL A 104 6.53 -5.99 17.65
C VAL A 104 5.05 -6.41 17.63
N LYS A 105 4.37 -6.32 18.75
CA LYS A 105 2.98 -6.77 18.91
C LYS A 105 1.99 -5.88 18.15
N PHE A 106 2.34 -4.60 17.92
CA PHE A 106 1.53 -3.67 17.14
C PHE A 106 1.21 -4.21 15.73
N ASN A 107 2.08 -5.02 15.15
CA ASN A 107 1.85 -5.69 13.85
C ASN A 107 0.65 -6.66 13.85
N ARG A 108 0.10 -7.01 15.00
CA ARG A 108 -1.08 -7.84 15.18
C ARG A 108 -2.12 -7.14 16.07
N PHE A 109 -2.32 -5.85 15.82
CA PHE A 109 -3.06 -4.95 16.71
C PHE A 109 -4.42 -5.51 17.14
N SER A 110 -5.31 -5.84 16.20
CA SER A 110 -6.65 -6.32 16.52
C SER A 110 -6.64 -7.61 17.34
N HIS A 111 -5.77 -8.57 16.99
CA HIS A 111 -5.66 -9.82 17.76
C HIS A 111 -5.18 -9.57 19.19
N VAL A 112 -4.11 -8.78 19.34
CA VAL A 112 -3.53 -8.50 20.65
C VAL A 112 -4.49 -7.70 21.52
N VAL A 113 -5.12 -6.67 20.98
CA VAL A 113 -6.07 -5.85 21.74
C VAL A 113 -7.34 -6.64 22.08
N THR A 114 -7.85 -7.49 21.18
CA THR A 114 -9.01 -8.34 21.49
C THR A 114 -8.70 -9.33 22.60
N GLU A 115 -7.56 -10.02 22.52
CA GLU A 115 -7.13 -11.00 23.52
C GLU A 115 -6.84 -10.33 24.87
N ARG A 116 -5.97 -9.32 24.87
CA ARG A 116 -5.53 -8.62 26.08
C ARG A 116 -6.64 -7.77 26.70
N GLY A 117 -7.49 -7.17 25.85
CA GLY A 117 -8.63 -6.35 26.29
C GLY A 117 -9.66 -7.10 27.10
N ALA A 118 -9.79 -8.42 26.91
CA ALA A 118 -10.63 -9.27 27.75
C ALA A 118 -10.12 -9.35 29.20
N GLU A 119 -8.83 -9.14 29.45
CA GLU A 119 -8.21 -9.19 30.77
C GLU A 119 -8.15 -7.82 31.47
N ILE A 120 -7.76 -6.76 30.73
CA ILE A 120 -7.42 -5.45 31.31
C ILE A 120 -8.30 -4.32 30.78
N GLY A 121 -9.22 -4.59 29.85
CA GLY A 121 -10.00 -3.58 29.14
C GLY A 121 -9.33 -3.11 27.83
N ILE A 122 -10.18 -2.77 26.84
CA ILE A 122 -9.74 -2.45 25.48
C ILE A 122 -8.78 -1.25 25.45
N GLU A 123 -9.11 -0.17 26.12
CA GLU A 123 -8.28 1.05 26.11
C GLU A 123 -6.91 0.84 26.76
N ALA A 124 -6.85 0.06 27.85
CA ALA A 124 -5.58 -0.29 28.48
C ALA A 124 -4.73 -1.20 27.56
N ALA A 125 -5.38 -2.12 26.83
CA ALA A 125 -4.68 -2.98 25.88
C ALA A 125 -4.17 -2.21 24.66
N LYS A 126 -4.91 -1.22 24.15
CA LYS A 126 -4.43 -0.29 23.11
C LYS A 126 -3.22 0.49 23.60
N GLN A 127 -3.29 1.01 24.85
CA GLN A 127 -2.19 1.79 25.43
C GLN A 127 -0.89 0.98 25.53
N GLU A 128 -0.95 -0.31 25.89
CA GLU A 128 0.24 -1.18 25.87
C GLU A 128 0.91 -1.21 24.49
N LEU A 129 0.14 -1.14 23.39
CA LEU A 129 0.70 -1.12 22.03
C LEU A 129 1.19 0.28 21.62
N TYR A 130 0.58 1.33 22.11
CA TYR A 130 1.07 2.71 21.92
C TYR A 130 2.38 2.93 22.69
N ASP A 131 2.51 2.35 23.87
CA ASP A 131 3.76 2.36 24.65
C ASP A 131 4.86 1.57 23.93
N GLU A 132 4.52 0.47 23.22
CA GLU A 132 5.47 -0.24 22.35
C GLU A 132 5.98 0.65 21.20
N VAL A 133 5.08 1.38 20.52
CA VAL A 133 5.46 2.32 19.45
C VAL A 133 6.39 3.40 20.01
N ARG A 134 6.02 4.01 21.14
CA ARG A 134 6.80 5.04 21.83
C ARG A 134 8.18 4.52 22.21
N GLY A 135 8.26 3.37 22.88
CA GLY A 135 9.53 2.79 23.31
C GLY A 135 10.48 2.48 22.16
N ASN A 136 9.95 1.99 21.04
CA ASN A 136 10.78 1.70 19.87
C ASN A 136 11.36 2.98 19.23
N VAL A 137 10.61 4.09 19.14
CA VAL A 137 11.14 5.34 18.61
C VAL A 137 12.08 6.03 19.63
N GLU A 138 11.84 5.88 20.92
CA GLU A 138 12.75 6.36 21.97
C GLU A 138 14.11 5.67 21.88
N ASP A 139 14.16 4.34 21.75
CA ASP A 139 15.40 3.61 21.52
C ASP A 139 16.19 4.11 20.30
N PHE A 140 15.47 4.44 19.21
CA PHE A 140 16.10 5.01 18.03
C PHE A 140 16.69 6.39 18.31
N LEU A 141 15.95 7.26 18.99
CA LEU A 141 16.38 8.62 19.31
C LEU A 141 17.53 8.63 20.33
N ASP A 142 17.50 7.74 21.31
CA ASP A 142 18.55 7.60 22.34
C ASP A 142 19.86 7.06 21.73
N ALA A 143 19.79 6.29 20.66
CA ALA A 143 20.97 5.81 19.93
C ALA A 143 21.58 6.87 19.00
N ARG A 144 20.90 7.98 18.76
CA ARG A 144 21.35 9.08 17.92
C ARG A 144 22.42 9.92 18.63
N GLU A 145 23.54 10.16 17.99
CA GLU A 145 24.52 11.13 18.45
C GLU A 145 23.92 12.54 18.47
N ASP A 146 24.27 13.34 19.50
CA ASP A 146 23.74 14.70 19.66
C ASP A 146 23.91 15.57 18.42
N GLY A 147 22.83 16.20 17.99
CA GLY A 147 22.82 17.10 16.83
C GLY A 147 22.90 16.41 15.45
N LYS A 148 22.98 15.09 15.38
CA LYS A 148 22.99 14.35 14.11
C LYS A 148 21.59 14.36 13.50
N PRO A 149 21.39 14.73 12.22
CA PRO A 149 20.11 14.59 11.56
C PRO A 149 19.69 13.12 11.48
N PHE A 150 18.41 12.84 11.39
CA PHE A 150 17.92 11.46 11.35
C PHE A 150 16.94 11.18 10.20
N CYS A 151 16.89 9.91 9.82
CA CYS A 151 15.87 9.35 8.93
C CYS A 151 15.32 8.08 9.58
N TYR A 152 14.05 8.11 9.95
CA TYR A 152 13.37 7.00 10.63
C TYR A 152 12.20 6.48 9.81
N TRP A 153 12.14 5.16 9.63
CA TRP A 153 11.04 4.49 8.94
C TRP A 153 10.19 3.71 9.94
N TRP A 154 8.98 4.16 10.18
CA TRP A 154 7.99 3.41 10.94
C TRP A 154 7.07 2.68 9.96
N GLY A 155 7.12 1.35 9.92
CA GLY A 155 6.42 0.53 8.93
C GLY A 155 5.58 -0.58 9.56
N PRO A 156 4.49 -0.27 10.27
CA PRO A 156 3.64 -1.29 10.87
C PRO A 156 2.98 -2.16 9.80
N THR A 157 2.61 -3.39 10.19
CA THR A 157 1.98 -4.36 9.28
C THR A 157 0.62 -4.85 9.79
N ASN A 158 0.03 -4.17 10.75
CA ASN A 158 -1.28 -4.51 11.30
C ASN A 158 -2.40 -4.46 10.23
N THR A 159 -2.30 -3.56 9.23
CA THR A 159 -3.22 -3.51 8.09
C THR A 159 -3.06 -4.69 7.12
N HIS A 160 -2.03 -5.55 7.29
CA HIS A 160 -1.92 -6.82 6.57
C HIS A 160 -2.76 -7.90 7.26
N ARG A 161 -3.34 -8.79 6.47
CA ARG A 161 -4.09 -9.93 7.02
C ARG A 161 -3.16 -10.85 7.86
N THR A 162 -3.69 -11.49 8.92
CA THR A 162 -5.12 -11.62 9.29
C THR A 162 -5.51 -10.62 10.37
N TRP A 163 -6.82 -10.29 10.47
CA TRP A 163 -7.38 -9.45 11.52
C TRP A 163 -8.30 -10.27 12.42
N ALA A 164 -8.50 -9.83 13.66
CA ALA A 164 -9.51 -10.43 14.54
C ALA A 164 -10.89 -10.08 14.01
N GLN A 165 -11.71 -11.07 13.71
CA GLN A 165 -13.04 -10.88 13.15
C GLN A 165 -13.93 -10.10 14.12
N GLY A 166 -14.66 -9.09 13.62
CA GLY A 166 -15.49 -8.19 14.40
C GLY A 166 -14.72 -7.12 15.18
N SER A 167 -13.39 -7.03 14.97
CA SER A 167 -12.54 -6.06 15.68
C SER A 167 -12.86 -4.61 15.34
N GLY A 168 -13.31 -4.31 14.13
CA GLY A 168 -13.73 -2.97 13.74
C GLY A 168 -14.84 -2.45 14.64
N ARG A 169 -15.86 -3.26 14.90
CA ARG A 169 -16.94 -2.94 15.84
C ARG A 169 -16.46 -2.94 17.29
N ALA A 170 -15.77 -4.01 17.71
CA ALA A 170 -15.41 -4.22 19.09
C ALA A 170 -14.42 -3.19 19.64
N LEU A 171 -13.43 -2.80 18.83
CA LEU A 171 -12.34 -1.93 19.23
C LEU A 171 -12.56 -0.45 18.88
N TRP A 172 -13.36 -0.18 17.82
CA TRP A 172 -13.47 1.16 17.25
C TRP A 172 -14.92 1.66 17.12
N GLY A 173 -15.91 0.79 17.39
CA GLY A 173 -17.33 1.14 17.27
C GLY A 173 -17.82 1.25 15.81
N LEU A 174 -17.07 0.72 14.84
CA LEU A 174 -17.45 0.71 13.42
C LEU A 174 -18.57 -0.33 13.22
N ASP A 175 -19.81 0.12 13.04
CA ASP A 175 -20.89 -0.79 12.76
C ASP A 175 -20.86 -1.24 11.30
N PRO A 176 -20.74 -2.56 10.99
CA PRO A 176 -20.82 -3.07 9.63
C PRO A 176 -22.11 -2.66 8.88
N GLU A 177 -23.20 -2.40 9.58
CA GLU A 177 -24.43 -1.91 8.93
C GLU A 177 -24.28 -0.49 8.35
N ASP A 178 -23.41 0.34 8.93
CA ASP A 178 -23.07 1.66 8.37
C ASP A 178 -22.28 1.56 7.07
N MET A 179 -21.72 0.38 6.75
CA MET A 179 -21.03 0.09 5.48
C MET A 179 -21.99 -0.22 4.33
N GLN A 180 -23.29 -0.41 4.59
CA GLN A 180 -24.28 -0.72 3.56
C GLN A 180 -24.29 0.36 2.46
N GLY A 181 -24.16 -0.06 1.21
CA GLY A 181 -24.06 0.84 0.05
C GLY A 181 -22.73 1.62 -0.04
N ARG A 182 -21.73 1.32 0.80
CA ARG A 182 -20.45 2.01 0.84
C ARG A 182 -19.25 1.10 0.59
N VAL A 183 -19.46 -0.21 0.53
CA VAL A 183 -18.42 -1.13 0.06
C VAL A 183 -18.18 -0.92 -1.43
N PRO A 184 -16.96 -1.18 -1.95
CA PRO A 184 -16.68 -1.06 -3.38
C PRO A 184 -17.67 -1.82 -4.25
N ALA A 185 -18.11 -1.22 -5.37
CA ALA A 185 -19.17 -1.78 -6.25
C ALA A 185 -18.86 -3.16 -6.84
N PHE A 186 -17.60 -3.56 -6.87
CA PHE A 186 -17.16 -4.88 -7.32
C PHE A 186 -17.14 -5.94 -6.20
N LEU A 187 -17.62 -5.59 -4.99
CA LEU A 187 -17.80 -6.50 -3.87
C LEU A 187 -19.30 -6.73 -3.63
N PRO A 188 -19.71 -7.94 -3.20
CA PRO A 188 -21.06 -8.17 -2.71
C PRO A 188 -21.30 -7.34 -1.44
N ASP A 189 -22.45 -6.66 -1.39
CA ASP A 189 -22.83 -5.86 -0.21
C ASP A 189 -23.60 -6.74 0.79
N VAL A 190 -22.87 -7.62 1.49
CA VAL A 190 -23.40 -8.60 2.45
C VAL A 190 -22.74 -8.43 3.82
N PRO A 191 -23.36 -8.93 4.91
CA PRO A 191 -22.84 -8.74 6.26
C PRO A 191 -21.38 -9.16 6.44
N GLU A 192 -20.95 -10.30 5.86
CA GLU A 192 -19.59 -10.84 5.98
C GLU A 192 -18.55 -9.93 5.33
N VAL A 193 -18.89 -9.34 4.18
CA VAL A 193 -18.02 -8.41 3.46
C VAL A 193 -17.95 -7.07 4.18
N ARG A 194 -19.08 -6.58 4.72
CA ARG A 194 -19.11 -5.34 5.50
C ARG A 194 -18.32 -5.46 6.80
N GLU A 195 -18.43 -6.60 7.50
CA GLU A 195 -17.64 -6.85 8.72
C GLU A 195 -16.15 -6.89 8.41
N ASP A 196 -15.72 -7.63 7.39
CA ASP A 196 -14.33 -7.70 6.94
C ASP A 196 -13.79 -6.32 6.54
N TYR A 197 -14.62 -5.49 5.91
CA TYR A 197 -14.24 -4.12 5.54
C TYR A 197 -14.15 -3.19 6.77
N ALA A 198 -15.06 -3.32 7.75
CA ALA A 198 -15.01 -2.59 9.01
C ALA A 198 -13.76 -2.95 9.83
N ASP A 199 -13.36 -4.24 9.85
CA ASP A 199 -12.15 -4.70 10.50
C ASP A 199 -10.90 -4.06 9.87
N TYR A 200 -10.85 -3.95 8.54
CA TYR A 200 -9.78 -3.23 7.84
C TYR A 200 -9.71 -1.75 8.23
N LEU A 201 -10.84 -1.05 8.25
CA LEU A 201 -10.89 0.35 8.65
C LEU A 201 -10.41 0.54 10.10
N GLY A 202 -10.74 -0.41 10.99
CA GLY A 202 -10.24 -0.43 12.37
C GLY A 202 -8.72 -0.53 12.45
N GLU A 203 -8.10 -1.34 11.59
CA GLU A 203 -6.62 -1.41 11.52
C GLU A 203 -6.00 -0.12 10.97
N CYS A 204 -6.68 0.58 10.06
CA CYS A 204 -6.25 1.90 9.60
C CYS A 204 -6.29 2.93 10.73
N MET A 205 -7.33 2.91 11.58
CA MET A 205 -7.43 3.76 12.75
C MET A 205 -6.31 3.47 13.77
N ALA A 206 -5.90 2.20 13.90
CA ALA A 206 -4.75 1.84 14.74
C ALA A 206 -3.44 2.45 14.21
N VAL A 207 -3.22 2.42 12.88
CA VAL A 207 -2.06 3.11 12.26
C VAL A 207 -2.11 4.60 12.55
N ASP A 208 -3.28 5.23 12.40
CA ASP A 208 -3.45 6.66 12.68
C ASP A 208 -3.09 7.00 14.13
N ALA A 209 -3.54 6.20 15.10
CA ALA A 209 -3.19 6.39 16.51
C ALA A 209 -1.67 6.26 16.73
N GLY A 210 -1.01 5.29 16.06
CA GLY A 210 0.45 5.16 16.11
C GLY A 210 1.19 6.36 15.52
N ILE A 211 0.67 6.97 14.45
CA ILE A 211 1.20 8.24 13.90
C ILE A 211 1.11 9.33 14.98
N GLY A 212 0.00 9.41 15.72
CA GLY A 212 -0.17 10.33 16.85
C GLY A 212 0.94 10.19 17.86
N VAL A 213 1.26 8.96 18.29
CA VAL A 213 2.35 8.70 19.26
C VAL A 213 3.70 9.22 18.76
N LEU A 214 4.01 9.04 17.46
CA LEU A 214 5.26 9.53 16.88
C LEU A 214 5.30 11.06 16.81
N VAL A 215 4.20 11.71 16.44
CA VAL A 215 4.08 13.16 16.37
C VAL A 215 4.22 13.77 17.76
N GLU A 216 3.54 13.23 18.77
CA GLU A 216 3.67 13.65 20.18
C GLU A 216 5.11 13.52 20.68
N LYS A 217 5.81 12.43 20.32
CA LYS A 217 7.21 12.28 20.70
C LYS A 217 8.12 13.33 20.08
N LEU A 218 7.89 13.69 18.82
CA LEU A 218 8.64 14.77 18.16
C LEU A 218 8.34 16.14 18.80
N GLU A 219 7.10 16.39 19.25
CA GLU A 219 6.75 17.59 20.01
C GLU A 219 7.49 17.66 21.35
N GLU A 220 7.48 16.55 22.12
CA GLU A 220 8.14 16.46 23.43
C GLU A 220 9.63 16.79 23.38
N ILE A 221 10.31 16.34 22.32
CA ILE A 221 11.75 16.61 22.13
C ILE A 221 12.06 17.91 21.38
N GLY A 222 11.01 18.67 20.97
CA GLY A 222 11.14 19.95 20.26
C GLY A 222 11.65 19.83 18.82
N GLU A 223 11.54 18.65 18.19
CA GLU A 223 12.00 18.40 16.81
C GLU A 223 10.88 18.39 15.78
N LEU A 224 9.60 18.53 16.20
CA LEU A 224 8.47 18.43 15.28
C LEU A 224 8.52 19.46 14.14
N ASP A 225 8.95 20.68 14.42
CA ASP A 225 9.04 21.75 13.41
C ASP A 225 10.32 21.68 12.57
N ASN A 226 11.27 20.84 12.96
CA ASN A 226 12.50 20.54 12.19
C ASN A 226 12.44 19.17 11.52
N THR A 227 11.26 18.55 11.43
CA THR A 227 11.10 17.22 10.85
C THR A 227 10.11 17.24 9.70
N ILE A 228 10.52 16.70 8.53
CA ILE A 228 9.60 16.35 7.46
C ILE A 228 8.91 15.02 7.83
N ILE A 229 7.58 15.04 7.86
CA ILE A 229 6.75 13.86 8.13
C ILE A 229 6.03 13.48 6.85
N VAL A 230 6.22 12.23 6.41
CA VAL A 230 5.53 11.65 5.24
C VAL A 230 4.73 10.45 5.70
N VAL A 231 3.43 10.45 5.41
CA VAL A 231 2.53 9.34 5.72
C VAL A 231 1.96 8.78 4.43
N SER A 232 2.13 7.46 4.23
CA SER A 232 1.57 6.74 3.07
C SER A 232 1.35 5.26 3.36
N GLY A 233 0.54 4.60 2.51
CA GLY A 233 0.48 3.14 2.42
C GLY A 233 1.45 2.59 1.38
N ASP A 234 1.83 1.30 1.45
CA ASP A 234 2.70 0.67 0.44
C ASP A 234 1.92 -0.02 -0.69
N HIS A 235 0.62 -0.17 -0.54
CA HIS A 235 -0.37 -0.60 -1.54
C HIS A 235 -1.76 -0.65 -0.89
N GLY A 236 -2.79 -0.94 -1.70
CA GLY A 236 -4.16 -1.04 -1.21
C GLY A 236 -4.48 -2.32 -0.45
N ILE A 237 -5.74 -2.44 -0.04
CA ILE A 237 -6.28 -3.47 0.86
C ILE A 237 -5.98 -4.90 0.38
N PRO A 238 -5.46 -5.79 1.26
CA PRO A 238 -5.24 -7.20 0.96
C PRO A 238 -6.52 -8.05 1.12
N GLY A 239 -6.60 -9.18 0.40
CA GLY A 239 -7.64 -10.19 0.57
C GLY A 239 -9.00 -9.84 -0.01
N ILE A 240 -9.09 -8.79 -0.83
CA ILE A 240 -10.31 -8.48 -1.61
C ILE A 240 -10.00 -8.47 -3.10
N PRO A 241 -11.00 -8.77 -3.95
CA PRO A 241 -10.90 -8.55 -5.38
C PRO A 241 -10.40 -7.15 -5.73
N ARG A 242 -9.61 -7.04 -6.79
CA ARG A 242 -9.07 -5.77 -7.30
C ARG A 242 -8.18 -4.94 -6.34
N GLY A 243 -8.02 -5.36 -5.09
CA GLY A 243 -7.12 -4.76 -4.10
C GLY A 243 -5.66 -5.10 -4.36
N LYS A 244 -4.89 -5.40 -3.32
CA LYS A 244 -3.48 -5.81 -3.42
C LYS A 244 -3.22 -6.80 -4.56
N CYS A 245 -2.11 -6.65 -5.26
CA CYS A 245 -1.73 -7.39 -6.48
C CYS A 245 -2.52 -7.04 -7.74
N ASN A 246 -3.37 -6.03 -7.73
CA ASN A 246 -4.10 -5.58 -8.90
C ASN A 246 -3.80 -4.11 -9.21
N LEU A 247 -3.93 -3.72 -10.49
CA LEU A 247 -3.54 -2.40 -10.97
C LEU A 247 -4.68 -1.38 -11.00
N TYR A 248 -5.84 -1.70 -10.39
CA TYR A 248 -6.93 -0.75 -10.19
C TYR A 248 -6.62 0.18 -9.02
N ASN A 249 -7.29 1.34 -8.94
CA ASN A 249 -7.00 2.33 -7.91
C ASN A 249 -6.99 1.73 -6.50
N ILE A 250 -7.97 0.93 -6.13
CA ILE A 250 -8.03 0.32 -4.78
C ILE A 250 -6.82 -0.58 -4.46
N GLY A 251 -6.07 -1.01 -5.47
CA GLY A 251 -4.81 -1.74 -5.29
C GLY A 251 -3.57 -0.85 -5.35
N SER A 252 -3.57 0.16 -6.21
CA SER A 252 -2.37 0.94 -6.56
C SER A 252 -2.36 2.39 -6.08
N GLU A 253 -3.51 3.00 -5.83
CA GLU A 253 -3.62 4.34 -5.25
C GLU A 253 -3.53 4.27 -3.73
N VAL A 254 -2.77 5.20 -3.14
CA VAL A 254 -2.50 5.24 -1.70
C VAL A 254 -2.67 6.65 -1.17
N ALA A 255 -3.00 6.76 0.11
CA ALA A 255 -2.92 8.05 0.79
C ALA A 255 -1.48 8.55 0.81
N LEU A 256 -1.28 9.85 0.60
CA LEU A 256 0.01 10.50 0.77
C LEU A 256 -0.20 11.90 1.33
N ALA A 257 0.36 12.15 2.50
CA ALA A 257 0.43 13.47 3.10
C ALA A 257 1.86 13.79 3.52
N VAL A 258 2.29 15.05 3.32
CA VAL A 258 3.63 15.52 3.65
C VAL A 258 3.53 16.81 4.46
N ARG A 259 4.06 16.78 5.69
CA ARG A 259 4.19 17.95 6.56
C ARG A 259 5.66 18.36 6.64
N TRP A 260 5.97 19.62 6.33
CA TRP A 260 7.29 20.18 6.47
C TRP A 260 7.21 21.67 6.80
N PRO A 261 7.16 22.04 8.08
CA PRO A 261 6.96 23.43 8.49
C PRO A 261 8.02 24.39 7.95
N GLY A 262 7.56 25.55 7.50
CA GLY A 262 8.44 26.57 6.93
C GLY A 262 8.89 26.31 5.47
N ARG A 263 8.58 25.14 4.90
CA ARG A 263 8.92 24.78 3.51
C ARG A 263 7.67 24.39 2.70
N VAL A 264 6.74 23.69 3.30
CA VAL A 264 5.46 23.33 2.67
C VAL A 264 4.37 24.19 3.27
N GLN A 265 3.61 24.89 2.43
CA GLN A 265 2.46 25.69 2.86
C GLN A 265 1.37 24.76 3.42
N PRO A 266 0.81 25.07 4.61
CA PRO A 266 -0.26 24.27 5.21
C PRO A 266 -1.54 24.27 4.39
N GLY A 267 -2.23 23.14 4.38
CA GLY A 267 -3.57 22.98 3.81
C GLY A 267 -3.61 22.81 2.30
N ARG A 268 -2.46 22.63 1.65
CA ARG A 268 -2.39 22.43 0.19
C ARG A 268 -2.98 21.08 -0.22
N VAL A 269 -3.67 21.10 -1.38
CA VAL A 269 -4.14 19.90 -2.07
C VAL A 269 -3.46 19.83 -3.44
N VAL A 270 -2.63 18.84 -3.64
CA VAL A 270 -1.82 18.60 -4.84
C VAL A 270 -2.48 17.52 -5.69
N GLU A 271 -2.76 17.81 -6.96
CA GLU A 271 -3.41 16.89 -7.91
C GLU A 271 -2.42 16.28 -8.91
N ASP A 272 -1.12 16.56 -8.78
CA ASP A 272 -0.08 15.92 -9.58
C ASP A 272 -0.14 14.40 -9.43
N PHE A 273 0.03 13.69 -10.54
CA PHE A 273 0.24 12.25 -10.50
C PHE A 273 1.65 11.95 -10.01
N VAL A 274 1.75 11.35 -8.83
CA VAL A 274 3.01 11.02 -8.20
C VAL A 274 3.11 9.53 -7.91
N ASN A 275 4.31 8.99 -8.03
CA ASN A 275 4.58 7.63 -7.65
C ASN A 275 5.43 7.60 -6.37
N LEU A 276 5.19 6.66 -5.46
CA LEU A 276 5.95 6.59 -4.20
C LEU A 276 7.47 6.41 -4.41
N MET A 277 7.93 5.96 -5.56
CA MET A 277 9.37 5.95 -5.88
C MET A 277 9.99 7.36 -5.87
N ASP A 278 9.18 8.39 -6.11
CA ASP A 278 9.61 9.80 -6.10
C ASP A 278 10.07 10.27 -4.70
N LEU A 279 9.67 9.56 -3.64
CA LEU A 279 10.12 9.83 -2.28
C LEU A 279 11.62 9.58 -2.09
N GLY A 280 12.21 8.59 -2.79
CA GLY A 280 13.64 8.30 -2.69
C GLY A 280 14.52 9.52 -3.00
N PRO A 281 14.49 10.06 -4.23
CA PRO A 281 15.23 11.26 -4.57
C PRO A 281 14.78 12.50 -3.79
N THR A 282 13.50 12.58 -3.37
CA THR A 282 13.03 13.70 -2.54
C THR A 282 13.74 13.74 -1.19
N PHE A 283 13.90 12.60 -0.51
CA PHE A 283 14.60 12.54 0.77
C PHE A 283 16.09 12.85 0.61
N LEU A 284 16.70 12.49 -0.52
CA LEU A 284 18.08 12.85 -0.81
C LEU A 284 18.24 14.36 -1.05
N ASP A 285 17.35 14.99 -1.81
CA ASP A 285 17.34 16.44 -2.00
C ASP A 285 17.17 17.18 -0.66
N VAL A 286 16.20 16.75 0.16
CA VAL A 286 15.98 17.32 1.51
C VAL A 286 17.21 17.16 2.39
N GLY A 287 17.89 16.02 2.27
CA GLY A 287 19.10 15.70 3.03
C GLY A 287 20.38 16.29 2.46
N GLU A 288 20.32 17.08 1.38
CA GLU A 288 21.47 17.61 0.65
C GLU A 288 22.50 16.53 0.26
N ALA A 289 22.00 15.31 0.02
CA ALA A 289 22.77 14.15 -0.40
C ALA A 289 22.69 13.95 -1.92
N PRO A 290 23.74 13.40 -2.56
CA PRO A 290 23.71 13.19 -4.01
C PRO A 290 22.66 12.16 -4.40
N ILE A 291 21.86 12.47 -5.44
CA ILE A 291 20.93 11.53 -6.03
C ILE A 291 21.71 10.62 -7.00
N PRO A 292 21.72 9.29 -6.78
CA PRO A 292 22.37 8.35 -7.70
C PRO A 292 21.79 8.40 -9.11
N ASP A 293 22.65 8.36 -10.14
CA ASP A 293 22.24 8.37 -11.56
C ASP A 293 21.30 7.21 -11.94
N THR A 294 21.29 6.15 -11.13
CA THR A 294 20.38 5.00 -11.31
C THR A 294 18.95 5.27 -10.87
N MET A 295 18.69 6.33 -10.11
CA MET A 295 17.32 6.72 -9.72
C MET A 295 16.62 7.35 -10.91
N SER A 296 15.57 6.67 -11.42
CA SER A 296 14.74 7.16 -12.53
C SER A 296 13.56 8.01 -12.06
N ALA A 297 13.31 8.03 -10.76
CA ALA A 297 12.26 8.84 -10.12
C ALA A 297 12.62 10.33 -10.11
N ARG A 298 11.58 11.19 -10.02
CA ARG A 298 11.76 12.64 -9.94
C ARG A 298 11.44 13.15 -8.54
N SER A 299 12.33 13.91 -7.96
CA SER A 299 12.10 14.54 -6.66
C SER A 299 10.78 15.35 -6.63
N LEU A 300 10.07 15.26 -5.52
CA LEU A 300 8.87 16.06 -5.25
C LEU A 300 9.23 17.43 -4.64
N LEU A 301 10.50 17.72 -4.37
CA LEU A 301 10.91 18.96 -3.70
C LEU A 301 10.36 20.21 -4.40
N PRO A 302 10.40 20.36 -5.74
CA PRO A 302 9.80 21.53 -6.41
C PRO A 302 8.29 21.65 -6.24
N VAL A 303 7.59 20.50 -6.16
CA VAL A 303 6.13 20.46 -5.92
C VAL A 303 5.81 20.82 -4.46
N LEU A 304 6.62 20.33 -3.52
CA LEU A 304 6.46 20.59 -2.09
C LEU A 304 6.70 22.05 -1.75
N GLU A 305 7.70 22.70 -2.33
CA GLU A 305 8.07 24.10 -2.09
C GLU A 305 7.22 25.12 -2.88
N SER A 306 6.35 24.67 -3.77
CA SER A 306 5.40 25.53 -4.47
C SER A 306 4.29 26.01 -3.52
N ASP A 307 3.77 27.20 -3.74
CA ASP A 307 2.58 27.73 -3.05
C ASP A 307 1.26 27.39 -3.79
N ALA A 308 1.33 26.70 -4.93
CA ALA A 308 0.17 26.40 -5.76
C ALA A 308 -0.57 25.14 -5.27
N ASP A 309 -1.90 25.15 -5.42
CA ASP A 309 -2.78 23.99 -5.31
C ASP A 309 -3.06 23.35 -6.68
N GLY A 310 -3.64 22.16 -6.67
CA GLY A 310 -4.04 21.44 -7.88
C GLY A 310 -2.85 20.85 -8.62
N GLN A 311 -2.84 20.98 -9.96
CA GLN A 311 -1.74 20.53 -10.80
C GLN A 311 -0.58 21.54 -10.71
N VAL A 312 0.50 21.17 -10.06
CA VAL A 312 1.67 22.02 -9.81
C VAL A 312 2.72 21.84 -10.91
N ASP A 313 3.11 20.59 -11.18
CA ASP A 313 4.03 20.23 -12.26
C ASP A 313 3.22 19.74 -13.48
N PRO A 314 3.18 20.52 -14.59
CA PRO A 314 2.38 20.17 -15.77
C PRO A 314 2.82 18.86 -16.46
N GLU A 315 3.98 18.32 -16.14
CA GLU A 315 4.47 17.06 -16.69
C GLU A 315 3.98 15.83 -15.89
N ARG A 316 3.48 16.03 -14.66
CA ARG A 316 2.98 14.95 -13.80
C ARG A 316 1.51 14.63 -14.08
N THR A 317 1.22 14.21 -15.30
CA THR A 317 -0.15 13.96 -15.80
C THR A 317 -0.56 12.49 -15.75
N PHE A 318 0.35 11.59 -15.45
CA PHE A 318 0.09 10.16 -15.33
C PHE A 318 1.12 9.47 -14.43
N VAL A 319 0.77 8.26 -14.01
CA VAL A 319 1.69 7.31 -13.35
C VAL A 319 1.63 5.96 -14.06
N VAL A 320 2.75 5.22 -13.96
CA VAL A 320 2.83 3.83 -14.42
C VAL A 320 2.96 2.91 -13.21
N THR A 321 2.18 1.85 -13.20
CA THR A 321 2.20 0.79 -12.20
C THR A 321 2.28 -0.57 -12.88
N GLY A 322 2.68 -1.60 -12.16
CA GLY A 322 2.79 -2.92 -12.76
C GLY A 322 2.92 -4.03 -11.75
N ARG A 323 3.08 -5.24 -12.26
CA ARG A 323 3.20 -6.44 -11.47
C ARG A 323 3.99 -7.50 -12.23
N GLU A 324 4.74 -8.31 -11.49
CA GLU A 324 5.36 -9.55 -11.97
C GLU A 324 4.81 -10.75 -11.18
N ARG A 325 5.66 -11.42 -10.40
CA ARG A 325 5.26 -12.53 -9.54
C ARG A 325 5.08 -12.06 -8.10
N HIS A 326 3.97 -12.44 -7.48
CA HIS A 326 3.73 -12.17 -6.07
C HIS A 326 4.11 -13.38 -5.21
N VAL A 327 3.21 -14.35 -5.02
CA VAL A 327 3.48 -15.54 -4.21
C VAL A 327 4.18 -16.62 -5.05
N ALA A 328 5.17 -17.28 -4.48
CA ALA A 328 5.76 -18.48 -5.08
C ALA A 328 4.70 -19.60 -5.13
N LYS A 329 4.69 -20.38 -6.21
CA LYS A 329 3.71 -21.46 -6.44
C LYS A 329 2.25 -20.97 -6.53
N ALA A 330 2.02 -19.70 -6.77
CA ALA A 330 0.67 -19.20 -7.08
C ALA A 330 0.15 -19.79 -8.39
N ARG A 331 1.06 -20.06 -9.33
CA ARG A 331 0.80 -20.74 -10.60
C ARG A 331 1.78 -21.88 -10.79
N THR A 332 1.37 -22.87 -11.56
CA THR A 332 2.23 -23.97 -11.99
C THR A 332 3.56 -23.41 -12.51
N ASP A 333 4.67 -24.08 -12.21
CA ASP A 333 6.04 -23.71 -12.61
C ASP A 333 6.51 -22.31 -12.13
N ASN A 334 5.89 -21.77 -11.10
CA ASN A 334 6.17 -20.41 -10.60
C ASN A 334 5.98 -19.29 -11.64
N LEU A 335 5.13 -19.49 -12.63
CA LEU A 335 4.91 -18.51 -13.68
C LEU A 335 4.45 -17.16 -13.13
N PRO A 336 5.02 -16.05 -13.61
CA PRO A 336 4.56 -14.70 -13.25
C PRO A 336 3.21 -14.37 -13.89
N TYR A 337 2.60 -13.29 -13.45
CA TYR A 337 1.49 -12.64 -14.16
C TYR A 337 1.89 -11.20 -14.46
N PRO A 338 2.67 -10.98 -15.53
CA PRO A 338 3.18 -9.65 -15.84
C PRO A 338 2.07 -8.73 -16.34
N GLN A 339 1.96 -7.57 -15.71
CA GLN A 339 1.02 -6.51 -16.07
C GLN A 339 1.71 -5.15 -16.01
N ARG A 340 1.26 -4.22 -16.85
CA ARG A 340 1.59 -2.79 -16.75
C ARG A 340 0.32 -1.99 -16.92
N ALA A 341 0.22 -0.87 -16.23
CA ALA A 341 -0.89 0.05 -16.38
C ALA A 341 -0.39 1.49 -16.41
N ILE A 342 -1.10 2.33 -17.14
CA ILE A 342 -0.97 3.77 -17.10
C ILE A 342 -2.28 4.36 -16.57
N ARG A 343 -2.18 5.23 -15.57
CA ARG A 343 -3.28 5.93 -14.93
C ARG A 343 -3.16 7.43 -15.18
N THR A 344 -4.09 7.99 -15.91
CA THR A 344 -4.26 9.43 -16.16
C THR A 344 -5.47 9.95 -15.42
N LYS A 345 -5.74 11.25 -15.46
CA LYS A 345 -6.93 11.85 -14.82
C LYS A 345 -8.23 11.14 -15.22
N ASP A 346 -8.38 10.83 -16.51
CA ASP A 346 -9.65 10.37 -17.09
C ASP A 346 -9.70 8.86 -17.36
N PHE A 347 -8.53 8.19 -17.44
CA PHE A 347 -8.46 6.81 -17.88
C PHE A 347 -7.52 5.95 -17.06
N LEU A 348 -7.86 4.67 -16.96
CA LEU A 348 -6.95 3.61 -16.59
C LEU A 348 -6.84 2.63 -17.77
N TYR A 349 -5.63 2.44 -18.30
CA TYR A 349 -5.32 1.43 -19.30
C TYR A 349 -4.39 0.38 -18.70
N ILE A 350 -4.73 -0.92 -18.87
CA ILE A 350 -3.95 -2.06 -18.38
C ILE A 350 -3.59 -2.97 -19.54
N ARG A 351 -2.32 -3.35 -19.62
CA ARG A 351 -1.80 -4.39 -20.49
C ARG A 351 -1.51 -5.65 -19.68
N ASN A 352 -2.20 -6.76 -20.02
CA ASN A 352 -1.97 -8.10 -19.51
C ASN A 352 -1.13 -8.86 -20.53
N PHE A 353 0.12 -9.17 -20.22
CA PHE A 353 1.04 -9.80 -21.17
C PHE A 353 0.79 -11.30 -21.31
N GLU A 354 0.13 -11.92 -20.33
CA GLU A 354 -0.15 -13.35 -20.28
C GLU A 354 -1.64 -13.58 -19.93
N PRO A 355 -2.57 -13.21 -20.83
CA PRO A 355 -4.00 -13.24 -20.57
C PRO A 355 -4.57 -14.65 -20.33
N ASP A 356 -3.87 -15.68 -20.80
CA ASP A 356 -4.27 -17.08 -20.59
C ASP A 356 -4.02 -17.59 -19.17
N ARG A 357 -3.23 -16.84 -18.36
CA ARG A 357 -2.94 -17.17 -16.96
C ARG A 357 -4.00 -16.58 -16.03
N TRP A 358 -4.16 -17.21 -14.88
CA TRP A 358 -5.06 -16.71 -13.83
C TRP A 358 -4.40 -15.54 -13.07
N PRO A 359 -5.04 -14.35 -13.01
CA PRO A 359 -4.42 -13.16 -12.42
C PRO A 359 -4.16 -13.29 -10.92
N MET A 360 -5.04 -13.99 -10.19
CA MET A 360 -4.91 -14.15 -8.75
C MET A 360 -4.27 -15.48 -8.32
N GLY A 361 -3.61 -16.19 -9.25
CA GLY A 361 -3.08 -17.54 -9.04
C GLY A 361 -4.04 -18.61 -9.52
N ASP A 362 -3.55 -19.85 -9.62
CA ASP A 362 -4.34 -20.98 -10.12
C ASP A 362 -5.58 -21.20 -9.25
N PRO A 363 -6.75 -21.52 -9.86
CA PRO A 363 -8.03 -21.59 -9.17
C PRO A 363 -8.19 -22.82 -8.28
N ALA A 364 -7.32 -23.84 -8.39
CA ALA A 364 -7.44 -25.11 -7.68
C ALA A 364 -8.78 -25.86 -7.95
N GLY A 365 -9.27 -25.79 -9.19
CA GLY A 365 -10.53 -26.40 -9.61
C GLY A 365 -11.78 -25.51 -9.49
N LEU A 366 -11.66 -24.29 -8.93
CA LEU A 366 -12.77 -23.36 -8.73
C LEU A 366 -13.17 -22.58 -9.99
N ASP A 367 -12.50 -22.80 -11.10
CA ASP A 367 -12.91 -22.38 -12.45
C ASP A 367 -14.15 -23.16 -12.94
N ASP A 368 -14.40 -24.35 -12.42
CA ASP A 368 -15.69 -24.98 -12.50
C ASP A 368 -16.61 -24.42 -11.38
N LEU A 369 -17.62 -23.65 -11.78
CA LEU A 369 -18.58 -23.04 -10.86
C LEU A 369 -19.41 -24.07 -10.06
N GLN A 370 -19.49 -25.31 -10.54
CA GLN A 370 -20.22 -26.40 -9.90
C GLN A 370 -19.33 -27.31 -9.03
N ALA A 371 -18.02 -27.13 -9.07
CA ALA A 371 -17.10 -27.88 -8.22
C ALA A 371 -17.34 -27.55 -6.73
N ASP A 372 -17.10 -28.52 -5.86
CA ASP A 372 -17.14 -28.30 -4.42
C ASP A 372 -16.05 -27.30 -4.02
N ALA A 373 -16.42 -26.28 -3.24
CA ALA A 373 -15.47 -25.34 -2.68
C ALA A 373 -14.72 -25.98 -1.49
N PRO A 374 -13.44 -25.63 -1.27
CA PRO A 374 -12.76 -25.92 0.00
C PRO A 374 -13.55 -25.40 1.19
N ALA A 375 -13.25 -25.88 2.40
CA ALA A 375 -13.93 -25.41 3.59
C ALA A 375 -13.82 -23.86 3.72
N TYR A 376 -14.90 -23.23 4.16
CA TYR A 376 -14.97 -21.78 4.32
C TYR A 376 -13.82 -21.26 5.22
N GLU A 377 -13.59 -21.96 6.33
CA GLU A 377 -12.54 -21.63 7.29
C GLU A 377 -11.13 -21.72 6.66
N ASP A 378 -10.88 -22.74 5.82
CA ASP A 378 -9.61 -22.85 5.10
C ASP A 378 -9.38 -21.66 4.17
N LEU A 379 -10.38 -21.24 3.41
CA LEU A 379 -10.31 -20.08 2.51
C LEU A 379 -10.17 -18.76 3.25
N GLN A 380 -10.73 -18.67 4.46
CA GLN A 380 -10.68 -17.49 5.31
C GLN A 380 -9.31 -17.28 5.96
N TRP A 381 -8.58 -18.36 6.26
CA TRP A 381 -7.35 -18.30 7.07
C TRP A 381 -6.09 -18.75 6.34
N ASP A 382 -6.18 -19.50 5.26
CA ASP A 382 -5.03 -19.99 4.50
C ASP A 382 -5.03 -19.48 3.07
N THR A 383 -4.11 -18.56 2.77
CA THR A 383 -3.89 -18.01 1.43
C THR A 383 -3.53 -19.08 0.40
N MET A 384 -2.94 -20.21 0.83
CA MET A 384 -2.39 -21.21 -0.09
C MET A 384 -3.43 -22.21 -0.62
N VAL A 385 -4.68 -22.12 -0.21
CA VAL A 385 -5.76 -23.04 -0.62
C VAL A 385 -6.14 -22.83 -2.10
N ALA A 386 -6.44 -21.60 -2.51
CA ALA A 386 -6.80 -21.25 -3.88
C ALA A 386 -6.46 -19.78 -4.16
N TYR A 387 -6.27 -19.41 -5.43
CA TYR A 387 -6.01 -18.02 -5.82
C TYR A 387 -4.95 -17.36 -4.93
N LYS A 388 -3.77 -17.95 -4.86
CA LYS A 388 -2.74 -17.70 -3.84
C LYS A 388 -2.13 -16.29 -3.87
N ASP A 389 -2.34 -15.53 -4.94
CA ASP A 389 -1.94 -14.12 -5.02
C ASP A 389 -2.96 -13.17 -4.36
N MET A 390 -4.11 -13.69 -3.91
CA MET A 390 -5.06 -12.98 -3.06
C MET A 390 -4.98 -13.56 -1.63
N ASP A 391 -4.67 -12.71 -0.66
CA ASP A 391 -4.61 -13.10 0.74
C ASP A 391 -5.93 -13.74 1.20
N ALA A 392 -5.87 -14.68 2.13
CA ALA A 392 -7.04 -15.28 2.76
C ALA A 392 -7.88 -14.21 3.47
N SER A 393 -9.19 -14.32 3.41
CA SER A 393 -10.13 -13.38 4.03
C SER A 393 -11.54 -13.92 4.09
N PRO A 394 -12.40 -13.41 4.98
CA PRO A 394 -13.84 -13.65 4.96
C PRO A 394 -14.48 -13.31 3.61
N THR A 395 -14.12 -12.17 3.02
CA THR A 395 -14.61 -11.74 1.70
C THR A 395 -14.24 -12.74 0.60
N LYS A 396 -12.99 -13.21 0.54
CA LYS A 396 -12.54 -14.23 -0.42
C LYS A 396 -13.34 -15.54 -0.25
N ALA A 397 -13.45 -16.01 0.98
CA ALA A 397 -14.17 -17.24 1.31
C ALA A 397 -15.64 -17.15 0.91
N TRP A 398 -16.33 -16.06 1.26
CA TRP A 398 -17.71 -15.84 0.93
C TRP A 398 -17.94 -15.83 -0.58
N MET A 399 -17.17 -15.05 -1.33
CA MET A 399 -17.29 -14.95 -2.79
C MET A 399 -17.04 -16.29 -3.49
N ILE A 400 -16.12 -17.10 -3.01
CA ILE A 400 -15.84 -18.44 -3.56
C ILE A 400 -17.04 -19.37 -3.32
N HIS A 401 -17.63 -19.35 -2.12
CA HIS A 401 -18.78 -20.19 -1.80
C HIS A 401 -20.05 -19.81 -2.57
N HIS A 402 -20.21 -18.53 -2.88
CA HIS A 402 -21.38 -17.98 -3.59
C HIS A 402 -21.12 -17.72 -5.10
N ARG A 403 -20.01 -18.21 -5.66
CA ARG A 403 -19.57 -17.92 -7.03
C ARG A 403 -20.52 -18.33 -8.14
N ALA A 404 -21.46 -19.27 -7.85
CA ALA A 404 -22.47 -19.74 -8.78
C ALA A 404 -23.79 -18.95 -8.68
N ASP A 405 -23.97 -18.12 -7.66
CA ASP A 405 -25.19 -17.34 -7.45
C ASP A 405 -25.28 -16.26 -8.54
N GLU A 406 -26.47 -16.01 -9.07
CA GLU A 406 -26.70 -15.19 -10.25
C GLU A 406 -26.20 -13.74 -10.09
N ASP A 407 -26.36 -13.17 -8.92
CA ASP A 407 -25.94 -11.82 -8.56
C ASP A 407 -24.46 -11.71 -8.15
N VAL A 408 -23.85 -12.81 -7.71
CA VAL A 408 -22.43 -12.84 -7.28
C VAL A 408 -21.49 -13.20 -8.43
N LYS A 409 -21.95 -14.09 -9.34
CA LYS A 409 -21.14 -14.57 -10.46
C LYS A 409 -20.43 -13.47 -11.25
N PRO A 410 -21.09 -12.35 -11.65
CA PRO A 410 -20.40 -11.29 -12.37
C PRO A 410 -19.28 -10.64 -11.54
N LEU A 411 -19.46 -10.45 -10.23
CA LEU A 411 -18.47 -9.88 -9.32
C LEU A 411 -17.30 -10.86 -9.10
N TYR A 412 -17.63 -12.16 -9.01
CA TYR A 412 -16.61 -13.21 -8.93
C TYR A 412 -15.74 -13.26 -10.20
N GLU A 413 -16.33 -13.19 -11.39
CA GLU A 413 -15.60 -13.14 -12.66
C GLU A 413 -14.71 -11.90 -12.75
N LEU A 414 -15.18 -10.73 -12.31
CA LEU A 414 -14.37 -9.50 -12.23
C LEU A 414 -13.17 -9.62 -11.29
N GLY A 415 -13.31 -10.34 -10.19
CA GLY A 415 -12.27 -10.49 -9.16
C GLY A 415 -11.26 -11.60 -9.44
N PHE A 416 -11.74 -12.76 -9.90
CA PHE A 416 -10.97 -14.00 -9.99
C PHE A 416 -10.77 -14.51 -11.42
N GLY A 417 -11.62 -14.11 -12.36
CA GLY A 417 -11.59 -14.55 -13.75
C GLY A 417 -10.33 -14.14 -14.50
N LYS A 418 -10.05 -14.85 -15.60
CA LYS A 418 -9.00 -14.45 -16.56
C LYS A 418 -9.33 -13.09 -17.16
N ARG A 419 -8.31 -12.35 -17.52
CA ARG A 419 -8.44 -10.99 -18.05
C ARG A 419 -8.04 -10.93 -19.52
N PRO A 420 -8.68 -10.06 -20.31
CA PRO A 420 -8.26 -9.85 -21.69
C PRO A 420 -6.85 -9.25 -21.75
N ALA A 421 -6.21 -9.30 -22.92
CA ALA A 421 -4.88 -8.72 -23.11
C ALA A 421 -4.82 -7.22 -22.81
N GLU A 422 -5.94 -6.51 -23.03
CA GLU A 422 -6.06 -5.09 -22.80
C GLU A 422 -7.33 -4.75 -22.03
N GLU A 423 -7.20 -3.85 -21.07
CA GLU A 423 -8.32 -3.28 -20.34
C GLU A 423 -8.24 -1.74 -20.43
N LEU A 424 -9.38 -1.09 -20.66
CA LEU A 424 -9.49 0.36 -20.65
C LEU A 424 -10.75 0.78 -19.88
N TYR A 425 -10.61 1.71 -18.96
CA TYR A 425 -11.71 2.23 -18.15
C TYR A 425 -11.77 3.75 -18.28
N ASP A 426 -12.96 4.29 -18.64
CA ASP A 426 -13.25 5.72 -18.66
C ASP A 426 -13.77 6.14 -17.27
N LEU A 427 -12.91 6.71 -16.44
CA LEU A 427 -13.18 7.00 -15.04
C LEU A 427 -14.21 8.12 -14.83
N ARG A 428 -14.46 8.93 -15.85
CA ARG A 428 -15.51 9.96 -15.85
C ARG A 428 -16.90 9.34 -15.86
N LYS A 429 -17.02 8.10 -16.37
CA LYS A 429 -18.29 7.36 -16.53
C LYS A 429 -18.37 6.15 -15.59
N ASP A 430 -17.23 5.52 -15.33
CA ASP A 430 -17.10 4.28 -14.58
C ASP A 430 -15.94 4.36 -13.56
N PRO A 431 -16.09 5.15 -12.49
CA PRO A 431 -15.05 5.30 -11.47
C PRO A 431 -14.80 4.01 -10.66
N ALA A 432 -15.68 3.01 -10.79
CA ALA A 432 -15.56 1.71 -10.11
C ALA A 432 -14.92 0.61 -10.98
N TYR A 433 -14.52 0.94 -12.22
CA TYR A 433 -13.86 0.00 -13.15
C TYR A 433 -14.68 -1.25 -13.46
N MET A 434 -16.00 -1.11 -13.58
CA MET A 434 -16.89 -2.24 -13.82
C MET A 434 -16.96 -2.67 -15.28
N HIS A 435 -16.68 -1.74 -16.23
CA HIS A 435 -16.89 -1.96 -17.64
C HIS A 435 -15.61 -1.70 -18.45
N ASN A 436 -14.99 -2.76 -18.94
CA ASN A 436 -13.85 -2.65 -19.85
C ASN A 436 -14.31 -2.21 -21.25
N VAL A 437 -13.89 -1.01 -21.68
CA VAL A 437 -14.21 -0.42 -22.98
C VAL A 437 -13.09 -0.56 -24.02
N ALA A 438 -12.07 -1.38 -23.75
CA ALA A 438 -10.94 -1.56 -24.66
C ALA A 438 -11.35 -2.11 -26.06
N GLY A 439 -12.46 -2.84 -26.15
CA GLY A 439 -13.03 -3.36 -27.40
C GLY A 439 -13.96 -2.39 -28.12
N ASP A 440 -14.30 -1.23 -27.54
CA ASP A 440 -15.20 -0.27 -28.16
C ASP A 440 -14.43 0.64 -29.14
N GLU A 441 -14.89 0.70 -30.38
CA GLU A 441 -14.31 1.52 -31.45
C GLU A 441 -14.25 3.02 -31.09
N ALA A 442 -15.19 3.51 -30.28
CA ALA A 442 -15.19 4.90 -29.81
C ALA A 442 -13.95 5.26 -28.97
N TYR A 443 -13.29 4.28 -28.37
CA TYR A 443 -12.10 4.44 -27.55
C TYR A 443 -10.80 4.00 -28.22
N ALA A 444 -10.84 3.58 -29.50
CA ALA A 444 -9.67 3.00 -30.20
C ALA A 444 -8.46 3.95 -30.21
N ALA A 445 -8.67 5.26 -30.46
CA ALA A 445 -7.60 6.27 -30.47
C ALA A 445 -7.00 6.45 -29.07
N THR A 446 -7.82 6.60 -28.03
CA THR A 446 -7.37 6.74 -26.66
C THR A 446 -6.60 5.50 -26.17
N ARG A 447 -7.11 4.30 -26.48
CA ARG A 447 -6.43 3.05 -26.16
C ARG A 447 -5.04 2.99 -26.80
N GLN A 448 -4.93 3.35 -28.10
CA GLN A 448 -3.64 3.35 -28.81
C GLN A 448 -2.67 4.35 -28.20
N GLU A 449 -3.10 5.58 -27.93
CA GLU A 449 -2.28 6.62 -27.30
C GLU A 449 -1.73 6.17 -25.94
N LEU A 450 -2.60 5.63 -25.07
CA LEU A 450 -2.19 5.17 -23.74
C LEU A 450 -1.26 3.94 -23.83
N SER A 451 -1.52 3.03 -24.77
CA SER A 451 -0.64 1.88 -25.04
C SER A 451 0.75 2.34 -25.49
N ASP A 452 0.82 3.28 -26.44
CA ASP A 452 2.09 3.79 -26.97
C ASP A 452 2.87 4.53 -25.86
N THR A 453 2.20 5.35 -25.07
CA THR A 453 2.81 6.04 -23.93
C THR A 453 3.35 5.06 -22.89
N LEU A 454 2.56 4.04 -22.53
CA LEU A 454 2.97 3.01 -21.57
C LEU A 454 4.22 2.25 -22.03
N MET A 455 4.35 1.99 -23.33
CA MET A 455 5.48 1.23 -23.91
C MET A 455 6.75 2.06 -24.07
N GLN A 456 6.71 3.37 -23.81
CA GLN A 456 7.90 4.26 -23.82
C GLN A 456 8.55 4.34 -22.45
N VAL A 457 7.86 4.01 -21.40
CA VAL A 457 8.36 3.96 -20.02
C VAL A 457 9.02 2.61 -19.73
#